data_7fec330e3f2c6460ca8f3db56e139ba0
#
_entry.id   7fec330e3f2c6460ca8f3db56e139ba0
#
_cell.length_a   1.000
_cell.length_b   1.000
_cell.length_c   1.000
_cell.angle_alpha   90.00
_cell.angle_beta   90.00
_cell.angle_gamma   90.00
#
_symmetry.space_group_name_H-M   'P 1'
#
loop_
_entity.id
_entity.type
_entity.pdbx_description
1 polymer ?
#
loop_
_entity_poly.entity_id
_entity_poly.type
_entity_poly.pdbx_seq_one_letter_code
_entity_poly.pdbx_strand_id
1 'polypeptide(L)'
;MIVLFGGQKGGTGKSTISINVSALLASQGKDILVVDGNATQGTISNWCERRESTDLPQLTYVEKSGNLYKTLDSLRDKYDHVIVDTGGQDSKEFRTAMLAADILITPIYPNQADAETLVYLSPLIEQAQEMNGELKAYVVFSKVHSNPKVKAVEDTRKLIANLDRFHVLDSKTVTRVSYSDSIAAGASAAEMGDKKAAIEIENLVKEVFS
;
A
#
# COMPACT_ATOMS: atom_id res chain seq x y z
N MET A 1 4.45 -7.61 -11.90
CA MET A 1 3.26 -6.80 -11.56
C MET A 1 3.68 -5.58 -10.73
N ILE A 2 3.15 -4.39 -11.03
CA ILE A 2 3.45 -3.14 -10.31
C ILE A 2 2.27 -2.80 -9.40
N VAL A 3 2.51 -2.72 -8.08
CA VAL A 3 1.50 -2.41 -7.06
C VAL A 3 1.86 -1.10 -6.37
N LEU A 4 1.00 -0.10 -6.53
CA LEU A 4 1.16 1.24 -5.97
C LEU A 4 0.35 1.38 -4.68
N PHE A 5 1.02 1.71 -3.59
CA PHE A 5 0.38 2.20 -2.37
C PHE A 5 0.35 3.73 -2.40
N GLY A 6 -0.83 4.29 -2.57
CA GLY A 6 -1.02 5.72 -2.78
C GLY A 6 -2.33 6.22 -2.19
N GLY A 7 -2.49 7.55 -2.19
CA GLY A 7 -3.72 8.20 -1.70
C GLY A 7 -3.45 9.60 -1.20
N GLN A 8 -4.51 10.37 -1.00
CA GLN A 8 -4.40 11.82 -0.74
C GLN A 8 -3.98 12.15 0.69
N LYS A 9 -4.29 11.31 1.68
CA LYS A 9 -4.07 11.60 3.10
C LYS A 9 -2.81 10.94 3.64
N GLY A 10 -2.03 11.66 4.42
CA GLY A 10 -0.91 11.14 5.20
C GLY A 10 -1.37 10.30 6.40
N GLY A 11 -0.53 9.36 6.85
CA GLY A 11 -0.77 8.58 8.06
C GLY A 11 -1.77 7.43 7.94
N THR A 12 -2.40 7.21 6.79
CA THR A 12 -3.42 6.16 6.58
C THR A 12 -2.87 4.73 6.52
N GLY A 13 -1.57 4.54 6.67
CA GLY A 13 -0.96 3.20 6.72
C GLY A 13 -0.38 2.71 5.39
N LYS A 14 -0.22 3.54 4.36
CA LYS A 14 0.38 3.16 3.07
C LYS A 14 1.71 2.46 3.24
N SER A 15 2.72 3.15 3.77
CA SER A 15 4.06 2.58 3.99
C SER A 15 4.03 1.37 4.93
N THR A 16 3.18 1.38 5.97
CA THR A 16 3.04 0.24 6.88
C THR A 16 2.54 -1.00 6.17
N ILE A 17 1.50 -0.87 5.34
CA ILE A 17 0.93 -2.01 4.61
C ILE A 17 1.89 -2.45 3.51
N SER A 18 2.49 -1.53 2.75
CA SER A 18 3.45 -1.87 1.69
C SER A 18 4.67 -2.63 2.22
N ILE A 19 5.22 -2.23 3.37
CA ILE A 19 6.29 -2.93 4.08
C ILE A 19 5.88 -4.37 4.43
N ASN A 20 4.72 -4.55 5.05
CA ASN A 20 4.28 -5.87 5.49
C ASN A 20 3.93 -6.79 4.30
N VAL A 21 3.37 -6.24 3.22
CA VAL A 21 3.12 -6.97 1.96
C VAL A 21 4.45 -7.38 1.32
N SER A 22 5.42 -6.46 1.21
CA SER A 22 6.74 -6.73 0.63
C SER A 22 7.47 -7.85 1.40
N ALA A 23 7.49 -7.77 2.73
CA ALA A 23 8.11 -8.78 3.58
C ALA A 23 7.43 -10.16 3.45
N LEU A 24 6.09 -10.20 3.38
CA LEU A 24 5.36 -11.46 3.18
C LEU A 24 5.70 -12.08 1.82
N LEU A 25 5.66 -11.32 0.74
CA LEU A 25 5.96 -11.82 -0.60
C LEU A 25 7.42 -12.31 -0.69
N ALA A 26 8.38 -11.59 -0.11
CA ALA A 26 9.78 -12.02 -0.03
C ALA A 26 9.94 -13.32 0.77
N SER A 27 9.21 -13.48 1.88
CA SER A 27 9.23 -14.74 2.66
C SER A 27 8.66 -15.94 1.90
N GLN A 28 7.83 -15.69 0.88
CA GLN A 28 7.31 -16.69 -0.07
C GLN A 28 8.26 -16.96 -1.23
N GLY A 29 9.47 -16.38 -1.23
CA GLY A 29 10.49 -16.56 -2.27
C GLY A 29 10.24 -15.76 -3.55
N LYS A 30 9.41 -14.72 -3.49
CA LYS A 30 9.20 -13.80 -4.63
C LYS A 30 10.33 -12.81 -4.74
N ASP A 31 10.74 -12.49 -5.96
CA ASP A 31 11.70 -11.42 -6.25
C ASP A 31 10.97 -10.07 -6.25
N ILE A 32 11.28 -9.26 -5.22
CA ILE A 32 10.55 -8.02 -4.92
C ILE A 32 11.49 -6.81 -5.04
N LEU A 33 11.08 -5.83 -5.84
CA LEU A 33 11.64 -4.49 -5.78
C LEU A 33 10.70 -3.55 -5.02
N VAL A 34 11.23 -2.84 -4.04
CA VAL A 34 10.50 -1.78 -3.35
C VAL A 34 10.97 -0.42 -3.84
N VAL A 35 10.03 0.43 -4.25
CA VAL A 35 10.31 1.79 -4.74
C VAL A 35 9.75 2.80 -3.75
N ASP A 36 10.65 3.53 -3.08
CA ASP A 36 10.27 4.67 -2.23
C ASP A 36 10.10 5.92 -3.10
N GLY A 37 8.85 6.24 -3.42
CA GLY A 37 8.45 7.46 -4.12
C GLY A 37 8.22 8.65 -3.20
N ASN A 38 8.50 8.50 -1.89
CA ASN A 38 8.36 9.54 -0.87
C ASN A 38 9.69 9.83 -0.17
N ALA A 39 10.72 10.11 -0.94
CA ALA A 39 12.07 10.33 -0.46
C ALA A 39 12.18 11.42 0.65
N THR A 40 11.21 12.33 0.73
CA THR A 40 11.17 13.36 1.79
C THR A 40 10.92 12.76 3.18
N GLN A 41 10.13 11.70 3.29
CA GLN A 41 9.87 10.99 4.55
C GLN A 41 10.79 9.78 4.74
N GLY A 42 11.20 9.11 3.65
CA GLY A 42 12.13 8.00 3.64
C GLY A 42 11.71 6.81 4.51
N THR A 43 10.41 6.59 4.73
CA THR A 43 9.92 5.53 5.63
C THR A 43 10.35 4.16 5.15
N ILE A 44 10.21 3.91 3.85
CA ILE A 44 10.56 2.63 3.22
C ILE A 44 12.07 2.45 3.21
N SER A 45 12.82 3.45 2.75
CA SER A 45 14.28 3.40 2.65
C SER A 45 14.92 3.15 4.01
N ASN A 46 14.51 3.90 5.03
CA ASN A 46 14.98 3.69 6.40
C ASN A 46 14.62 2.30 6.96
N TRP A 47 13.47 1.75 6.57
CA TRP A 47 13.09 0.39 6.96
C TRP A 47 13.97 -0.66 6.25
N CYS A 48 14.23 -0.50 4.96
CA CYS A 48 15.12 -1.38 4.19
C CYS A 48 16.54 -1.37 4.76
N GLU A 49 17.10 -0.19 5.07
CA GLU A 49 18.43 -0.06 5.69
C GLU A 49 18.51 -0.79 7.04
N ARG A 50 17.48 -0.69 7.89
CA ARG A 50 17.43 -1.45 9.15
C ARG A 50 17.34 -2.95 8.90
N ARG A 51 16.60 -3.37 7.87
CA ARG A 51 16.43 -4.77 7.48
C ARG A 51 17.74 -5.41 7.04
N GLU A 52 18.63 -4.67 6.37
CA GLU A 52 19.96 -5.15 5.99
C GLU A 52 20.81 -5.66 7.19
N SER A 53 20.51 -5.15 8.39
CA SER A 53 21.19 -5.57 9.64
C SER A 53 20.52 -6.78 10.32
N THR A 54 19.54 -7.42 9.68
CA THR A 54 18.81 -8.58 10.20
C THR A 54 19.10 -9.84 9.39
N ASP A 55 18.78 -11.01 9.96
CA ASP A 55 18.82 -12.31 9.24
C ASP A 55 17.54 -12.59 8.43
N LEU A 56 16.65 -11.59 8.29
CA LEU A 56 15.41 -11.71 7.53
C LEU A 56 15.67 -11.69 6.02
N PRO A 57 14.75 -12.23 5.19
CA PRO A 57 14.87 -12.17 3.74
C PRO A 57 15.11 -10.74 3.26
N GLN A 58 16.20 -10.50 2.55
CA GLN A 58 16.56 -9.18 2.06
C GLN A 58 15.70 -8.76 0.87
N LEU A 59 15.53 -7.45 0.68
CA LEU A 59 14.74 -6.86 -0.38
C LEU A 59 15.59 -5.87 -1.17
N THR A 60 15.44 -5.86 -2.48
CA THR A 60 16.00 -4.77 -3.29
C THR A 60 15.10 -3.54 -3.14
N TYR A 61 15.70 -2.38 -2.91
CA TYR A 61 14.96 -1.14 -2.86
C TYR A 61 15.66 -0.01 -3.61
N VAL A 62 14.89 0.97 -4.07
CA VAL A 62 15.38 2.18 -4.70
C VAL A 62 14.54 3.39 -4.27
N GLU A 63 15.19 4.52 -4.10
CA GLU A 63 14.52 5.81 -3.95
C GLU A 63 14.35 6.46 -5.32
N LYS A 64 13.18 6.99 -5.59
CA LYS A 64 12.93 7.69 -6.83
C LYS A 64 11.94 8.83 -6.66
N SER A 65 12.34 10.04 -7.03
CA SER A 65 11.48 11.23 -7.06
C SER A 65 11.17 11.66 -8.50
N GLY A 66 10.14 12.49 -8.65
CA GLY A 66 9.72 13.08 -9.91
C GLY A 66 8.89 12.14 -10.77
N ASN A 67 9.23 11.94 -12.04
CA ASN A 67 8.47 11.08 -12.93
C ASN A 67 8.87 9.60 -12.75
N LEU A 68 7.95 8.79 -12.23
CA LEU A 68 8.17 7.37 -11.97
C LEU A 68 7.84 6.48 -13.18
N TYR A 69 7.01 6.94 -14.12
CA TYR A 69 6.48 6.12 -15.22
C TYR A 69 7.53 5.29 -15.93
N LYS A 70 8.54 5.97 -16.53
CA LYS A 70 9.58 5.28 -17.32
C LYS A 70 10.42 4.30 -16.50
N THR A 71 10.66 4.65 -15.23
CA THR A 71 11.42 3.78 -14.32
C THR A 71 10.62 2.52 -14.02
N LEU A 72 9.37 2.66 -13.62
CA LEU A 72 8.50 1.54 -13.29
C LEU A 72 8.25 0.63 -14.49
N ASP A 73 7.98 1.22 -15.66
CA ASP A 73 7.79 0.48 -16.91
C ASP A 73 9.01 -0.38 -17.26
N SER A 74 10.22 0.19 -17.12
CA SER A 74 11.48 -0.55 -17.40
C SER A 74 11.79 -1.66 -16.38
N LEU A 75 11.12 -1.68 -15.23
CA LEU A 75 11.32 -2.64 -14.14
C LEU A 75 10.23 -3.72 -14.10
N ARG A 76 9.16 -3.54 -14.86
CA ARG A 76 7.97 -4.42 -14.87
C ARG A 76 8.31 -5.90 -15.00
N ASP A 77 9.18 -6.25 -15.92
CA ASP A 77 9.50 -7.63 -16.27
C ASP A 77 10.79 -8.15 -15.59
N LYS A 78 11.38 -7.35 -14.71
CA LYS A 78 12.64 -7.71 -14.04
C LYS A 78 12.44 -8.33 -12.67
N TYR A 79 11.27 -8.13 -12.07
CA TYR A 79 10.90 -8.62 -10.75
C TYR A 79 9.52 -9.28 -10.79
N ASP A 80 9.25 -10.20 -9.88
CA ASP A 80 7.91 -10.77 -9.73
C ASP A 80 6.90 -9.68 -9.39
N HIS A 81 7.29 -8.80 -8.43
CA HIS A 81 6.49 -7.64 -8.06
C HIS A 81 7.35 -6.39 -7.81
N VAL A 82 6.85 -5.25 -8.26
CA VAL A 82 7.39 -3.93 -7.93
C VAL A 82 6.40 -3.24 -7.00
N ILE A 83 6.77 -3.06 -5.75
CA ILE A 83 5.94 -2.42 -4.73
C ILE A 83 6.35 -0.95 -4.62
N VAL A 84 5.44 -0.04 -4.92
CA VAL A 84 5.68 1.40 -4.94
C VAL A 84 4.95 2.07 -3.78
N ASP A 85 5.65 2.79 -2.94
CA ASP A 85 5.05 3.62 -1.88
C ASP A 85 5.19 5.09 -2.25
N THR A 86 4.10 5.84 -2.20
CA THR A 86 4.09 7.28 -2.46
C THR A 86 3.53 8.07 -1.29
N GLY A 87 3.89 9.35 -1.22
CA GLY A 87 3.42 10.25 -0.18
C GLY A 87 1.90 10.41 -0.17
N GLY A 88 1.39 10.95 0.95
CA GLY A 88 -0.04 11.20 1.16
C GLY A 88 -0.52 12.52 0.57
N GLN A 89 -0.17 12.83 -0.66
CA GLN A 89 -0.63 14.03 -1.37
C GLN A 89 -0.73 13.73 -2.87
N ASP A 90 -1.47 14.55 -3.58
CA ASP A 90 -1.48 14.57 -5.03
C ASP A 90 -0.12 15.07 -5.55
N SER A 91 0.81 14.14 -5.68
CA SER A 91 2.18 14.42 -6.10
C SER A 91 2.43 13.95 -7.54
N LYS A 92 3.51 14.47 -8.15
CA LYS A 92 3.96 14.03 -9.46
C LYS A 92 4.33 12.54 -9.45
N GLU A 93 4.93 12.07 -8.35
CA GLU A 93 5.28 10.67 -8.12
C GLU A 93 4.05 9.79 -8.17
N PHE A 94 3.01 10.14 -7.39
CA PHE A 94 1.75 9.41 -7.34
C PHE A 94 1.06 9.36 -8.71
N ARG A 95 0.90 10.52 -9.37
CA ARG A 95 0.25 10.60 -10.68
C ARG A 95 1.00 9.76 -11.74
N THR A 96 2.32 9.88 -11.80
CA THR A 96 3.10 9.17 -12.81
C THR A 96 3.28 7.68 -12.51
N ALA A 97 3.20 7.27 -11.24
CA ALA A 97 3.16 5.86 -10.86
C ALA A 97 1.85 5.18 -11.28
N MET A 98 0.70 5.85 -11.17
CA MET A 98 -0.59 5.30 -11.63
C MET A 98 -0.57 4.95 -13.13
N LEU A 99 0.20 5.66 -13.95
CA LEU A 99 0.30 5.39 -15.39
C LEU A 99 1.04 4.08 -15.71
N ALA A 100 1.82 3.55 -14.76
CA ALA A 100 2.56 2.30 -14.91
C ALA A 100 2.01 1.19 -13.99
N ALA A 101 1.22 1.51 -12.98
CA ALA A 101 0.74 0.53 -12.01
C ALA A 101 -0.34 -0.38 -12.61
N ASP A 102 -0.30 -1.66 -12.25
CA ASP A 102 -1.38 -2.60 -12.51
C ASP A 102 -2.46 -2.46 -11.43
N ILE A 103 -2.02 -2.14 -10.21
CA ILE A 103 -2.86 -2.05 -9.03
C ILE A 103 -2.50 -0.79 -8.24
N LEU A 104 -3.54 -0.03 -7.85
CA LEU A 104 -3.47 0.99 -6.82
C LEU A 104 -4.20 0.49 -5.57
N ILE A 105 -3.53 0.52 -4.42
CA ILE A 105 -4.13 0.26 -3.11
C ILE A 105 -4.13 1.57 -2.33
N THR A 106 -5.33 2.02 -1.93
CA THR A 106 -5.53 3.23 -1.13
C THR A 106 -6.02 2.84 0.27
N PRO A 107 -5.14 2.83 1.28
CA PRO A 107 -5.57 2.65 2.67
C PRO A 107 -6.30 3.89 3.19
N ILE A 108 -7.43 3.67 3.86
CA ILE A 108 -8.20 4.72 4.54
C ILE A 108 -8.59 4.28 5.95
N TYR A 109 -8.78 5.23 6.86
CA TYR A 109 -9.46 4.97 8.11
C TYR A 109 -10.97 4.87 7.87
N PRO A 110 -11.71 4.03 8.61
CA PRO A 110 -13.14 3.93 8.48
C PRO A 110 -13.83 5.13 9.16
N ASN A 111 -13.83 6.29 8.49
CA ASN A 111 -14.50 7.52 8.91
C ASN A 111 -14.87 8.39 7.72
N GLN A 112 -15.73 9.38 7.95
CA GLN A 112 -16.23 10.28 6.91
C GLN A 112 -15.12 11.11 6.26
N ALA A 113 -14.18 11.66 7.04
CA ALA A 113 -13.12 12.51 6.51
C ALA A 113 -12.18 11.77 5.54
N ASP A 114 -11.94 10.48 5.77
CA ASP A 114 -11.15 9.65 4.87
C ASP A 114 -11.98 9.23 3.64
N ALA A 115 -13.29 8.93 3.81
CA ALA A 115 -14.20 8.67 2.71
C ALA A 115 -14.26 9.85 1.73
N GLU A 116 -14.31 11.08 2.22
CA GLU A 116 -14.31 12.28 1.41
C GLU A 116 -13.03 12.43 0.56
N THR A 117 -11.88 11.92 1.02
CA THR A 117 -10.64 11.95 0.23
C THR A 117 -10.74 11.10 -1.05
N LEU A 118 -11.54 10.04 -1.04
CA LEU A 118 -11.76 9.20 -2.22
C LEU A 118 -12.59 9.93 -3.30
N VAL A 119 -13.48 10.84 -2.90
CA VAL A 119 -14.23 11.68 -3.84
C VAL A 119 -13.26 12.57 -4.63
N TYR A 120 -12.26 13.15 -3.97
CA TYR A 120 -11.22 13.94 -4.65
C TYR A 120 -10.26 13.06 -5.48
N LEU A 121 -10.02 11.83 -5.05
CA LEU A 121 -9.11 10.90 -5.74
C LEU A 121 -9.77 10.30 -6.99
N SER A 122 -11.09 10.13 -7.00
CA SER A 122 -11.83 9.47 -8.08
C SER A 122 -11.56 10.08 -9.48
N PRO A 123 -11.60 11.41 -9.69
CA PRO A 123 -11.28 12.00 -11.00
C PRO A 123 -9.81 11.77 -11.42
N LEU A 124 -8.88 11.69 -10.48
CA LEU A 124 -7.48 11.40 -10.79
C LEU A 124 -7.29 9.97 -11.27
N ILE A 125 -8.00 9.02 -10.65
CA ILE A 125 -7.99 7.62 -11.06
C ILE A 125 -8.64 7.48 -12.43
N GLU A 126 -9.75 8.16 -12.69
CA GLU A 126 -10.40 8.16 -14.01
C GLU A 126 -9.43 8.61 -15.11
N GLN A 127 -8.75 9.75 -14.92
CA GLN A 127 -7.73 10.22 -15.86
C GLN A 127 -6.57 9.23 -16.03
N ALA A 128 -6.14 8.59 -14.96
CA ALA A 128 -5.10 7.57 -15.04
C ALA A 128 -5.57 6.33 -15.81
N GLN A 129 -6.81 5.88 -15.60
CA GLN A 129 -7.42 4.74 -16.29
C GLN A 129 -7.68 5.00 -17.79
N GLU A 130 -7.94 6.25 -18.18
CA GLU A 130 -8.01 6.63 -19.61
C GLU A 130 -6.66 6.41 -20.33
N MET A 131 -5.55 6.57 -19.63
CA MET A 131 -4.19 6.40 -20.17
C MET A 131 -3.62 4.99 -19.91
N ASN A 132 -4.04 4.35 -18.84
CA ASN A 132 -3.63 3.02 -18.39
C ASN A 132 -4.89 2.18 -18.07
N GLY A 133 -5.49 1.61 -19.10
CA GLY A 133 -6.75 0.85 -19.00
C GLY A 133 -6.68 -0.38 -18.08
N GLU A 134 -5.48 -0.85 -17.75
CA GLU A 134 -5.27 -2.01 -16.87
C GLU A 134 -5.28 -1.67 -15.37
N LEU A 135 -5.22 -0.37 -15.02
CA LEU A 135 -5.16 0.07 -13.62
C LEU A 135 -6.42 -0.30 -12.85
N LYS A 136 -6.28 -1.16 -11.85
CA LYS A 136 -7.33 -1.48 -10.88
C LYS A 136 -7.09 -0.72 -9.58
N ALA A 137 -8.12 0.00 -9.10
CA ALA A 137 -8.02 0.78 -7.86
C ALA A 137 -8.80 0.10 -6.73
N TYR A 138 -8.09 -0.18 -5.62
CA TYR A 138 -8.63 -0.81 -4.44
C TYR A 138 -8.59 0.12 -3.23
N VAL A 139 -9.61 0.03 -2.39
CA VAL A 139 -9.65 0.65 -1.07
C VAL A 139 -9.53 -0.44 -0.01
N VAL A 140 -8.60 -0.28 0.92
CA VAL A 140 -8.47 -1.14 2.09
C VAL A 140 -8.70 -0.33 3.37
N PHE A 141 -9.56 -0.83 4.27
CA PHE A 141 -9.73 -0.22 5.57
C PHE A 141 -8.52 -0.53 6.46
N SER A 142 -7.85 0.50 6.91
CA SER A 142 -6.67 0.42 7.77
C SER A 142 -6.95 0.92 9.18
N LYS A 143 -6.16 0.42 10.14
CA LYS A 143 -6.26 0.81 11.57
C LYS A 143 -7.69 0.73 12.11
N VAL A 144 -8.42 -0.28 11.68
CA VAL A 144 -9.78 -0.56 12.16
C VAL A 144 -9.75 -0.81 13.66
N HIS A 145 -10.79 -0.40 14.34
CA HIS A 145 -10.92 -0.66 15.77
C HIS A 145 -11.08 -2.17 16.05
N SER A 146 -10.38 -2.68 17.06
CA SER A 146 -10.39 -4.12 17.39
C SER A 146 -11.73 -4.63 17.93
N ASN A 147 -12.60 -3.74 18.44
CA ASN A 147 -13.93 -4.10 18.91
C ASN A 147 -14.89 -4.32 17.73
N PRO A 148 -15.40 -5.56 17.51
CA PRO A 148 -16.28 -5.86 16.38
C PRO A 148 -17.66 -5.18 16.45
N LYS A 149 -18.05 -4.63 17.62
CA LYS A 149 -19.29 -3.86 17.77
C LYS A 149 -19.22 -2.46 17.15
N VAL A 150 -18.04 -1.98 16.80
CA VAL A 150 -17.86 -0.68 16.15
C VAL A 150 -18.16 -0.83 14.65
N LYS A 151 -19.25 -0.22 14.19
CA LYS A 151 -19.76 -0.31 12.82
C LYS A 151 -19.08 0.64 11.83
N ALA A 152 -17.99 1.30 12.21
CA ALA A 152 -17.33 2.32 11.40
C ALA A 152 -16.99 1.85 9.97
N VAL A 153 -16.56 0.59 9.81
CA VAL A 153 -16.27 0.01 8.48
C VAL A 153 -17.54 -0.08 7.63
N GLU A 154 -18.63 -0.62 8.19
CA GLU A 154 -19.92 -0.77 7.50
C GLU A 154 -20.50 0.59 7.09
N ASP A 155 -20.45 1.55 8.01
CA ASP A 155 -20.97 2.90 7.77
C ASP A 155 -20.13 3.64 6.71
N THR A 156 -18.79 3.54 6.77
CA THR A 156 -17.92 4.14 5.76
C THR A 156 -18.08 3.45 4.41
N ARG A 157 -18.23 2.12 4.37
CA ARG A 157 -18.51 1.37 3.12
C ARG A 157 -19.77 1.88 2.42
N LYS A 158 -20.84 2.22 3.17
CA LYS A 158 -22.06 2.83 2.61
C LYS A 158 -21.79 4.21 2.02
N LEU A 159 -20.96 5.02 2.67
CA LEU A 159 -20.62 6.38 2.18
C LEU A 159 -19.89 6.34 0.82
N ILE A 160 -19.06 5.31 0.59
CA ILE A 160 -18.25 5.18 -0.63
C ILE A 160 -18.86 4.23 -1.66
N ALA A 161 -20.05 3.69 -1.41
CA ALA A 161 -20.68 2.68 -2.27
C ALA A 161 -20.96 3.16 -3.72
N ASN A 162 -21.07 4.47 -3.94
CA ASN A 162 -21.32 5.06 -5.25
C ASN A 162 -20.03 5.51 -5.99
N LEU A 163 -18.84 5.16 -5.44
CA LEU A 163 -17.57 5.47 -6.08
C LEU A 163 -17.13 4.31 -6.98
N ASP A 164 -17.68 4.26 -8.19
CA ASP A 164 -17.54 3.13 -9.13
C ASP A 164 -16.10 2.85 -9.59
N ARG A 165 -15.18 3.80 -9.37
CA ARG A 165 -13.75 3.63 -9.73
C ARG A 165 -12.95 2.79 -8.74
N PHE A 166 -13.52 2.49 -7.57
CA PHE A 166 -12.85 1.74 -6.51
C PHE A 166 -13.52 0.39 -6.24
N HIS A 167 -12.70 -0.62 -6.04
CA HIS A 167 -13.10 -1.89 -5.44
C HIS A 167 -12.77 -1.88 -3.95
N VAL A 168 -13.78 -1.95 -3.09
CA VAL A 168 -13.56 -1.95 -1.64
C VAL A 168 -13.29 -3.36 -1.17
N LEU A 169 -12.09 -3.60 -0.67
CA LEU A 169 -11.65 -4.91 -0.20
C LEU A 169 -12.40 -5.36 1.06
N ASP A 170 -12.53 -6.67 1.25
CA ASP A 170 -13.04 -7.26 2.47
C ASP A 170 -11.95 -7.39 3.54
N SER A 171 -10.71 -7.59 3.11
CA SER A 171 -9.53 -7.52 3.98
C SER A 171 -9.35 -6.13 4.58
N LYS A 172 -8.79 -6.10 5.79
CA LYS A 172 -8.56 -4.87 6.56
C LYS A 172 -7.43 -5.07 7.55
N THR A 173 -6.79 -3.99 7.98
CA THR A 173 -5.81 -4.03 9.06
C THR A 173 -6.38 -3.37 10.32
N VAL A 174 -6.11 -3.98 11.48
CA VAL A 174 -6.55 -3.47 12.79
C VAL A 174 -5.43 -2.63 13.41
N THR A 175 -5.77 -1.69 14.28
CA THR A 175 -4.77 -0.93 15.05
C THR A 175 -3.96 -1.88 15.93
N ARG A 176 -2.64 -1.97 15.70
CA ARG A 176 -1.70 -2.81 16.45
C ARG A 176 -0.39 -2.08 16.67
N VAL A 177 0.19 -2.26 17.83
CA VAL A 177 1.52 -1.73 18.17
C VAL A 177 2.59 -2.41 17.31
N SER A 178 2.43 -3.71 17.03
CA SER A 178 3.34 -4.49 16.20
C SER A 178 3.59 -3.89 14.81
N TYR A 179 2.62 -3.22 14.22
CA TYR A 179 2.81 -2.52 12.94
C TYR A 179 3.77 -1.32 13.03
N SER A 180 3.77 -0.59 14.14
CA SER A 180 4.73 0.51 14.33
C SER A 180 6.10 0.00 14.75
N ASP A 181 6.14 -0.96 15.63
CA ASP A 181 7.39 -1.52 16.17
C ASP A 181 8.17 -2.25 15.06
N SER A 182 7.47 -2.95 14.16
CA SER A 182 8.10 -3.65 13.04
C SER A 182 8.84 -2.69 12.10
N ILE A 183 8.32 -1.48 11.87
CA ILE A 183 9.02 -0.48 11.06
C ILE A 183 10.35 -0.09 11.70
N ALA A 184 10.37 0.12 13.01
CA ALA A 184 11.60 0.46 13.75
C ALA A 184 12.62 -0.70 13.75
N ALA A 185 12.15 -1.94 13.69
CA ALA A 185 12.98 -3.15 13.72
C ALA A 185 13.49 -3.61 12.33
N GLY A 186 13.11 -2.95 11.22
CA GLY A 186 13.41 -3.45 9.87
C GLY A 186 12.68 -4.77 9.52
N ALA A 187 11.60 -5.09 10.25
CA ALA A 187 10.83 -6.33 10.13
C ALA A 187 9.38 -6.04 9.72
N SER A 188 8.61 -7.07 9.45
CA SER A 188 7.15 -7.02 9.39
C SER A 188 6.56 -7.41 10.75
N ALA A 189 5.29 -7.06 10.98
CA ALA A 189 4.59 -7.46 12.20
C ALA A 189 4.49 -8.99 12.33
N ALA A 190 4.38 -9.71 11.20
CA ALA A 190 4.39 -11.17 11.16
C ALA A 190 5.74 -11.76 11.60
N GLU A 191 6.85 -11.21 11.12
CA GLU A 191 8.22 -11.62 11.49
C GLU A 191 8.53 -11.34 12.96
N MET A 192 7.85 -10.36 13.56
CA MET A 192 7.89 -10.11 15.01
C MET A 192 6.93 -11.01 15.82
N GLY A 193 6.26 -11.97 15.18
CA GLY A 193 5.43 -12.97 15.84
C GLY A 193 3.96 -12.59 16.05
N ASP A 194 3.48 -11.45 15.51
CA ASP A 194 2.06 -11.11 15.57
C ASP A 194 1.26 -11.91 14.52
N LYS A 195 0.74 -13.07 14.96
CA LYS A 195 -0.05 -13.97 14.11
C LYS A 195 -1.32 -13.34 13.55
N LYS A 196 -1.92 -12.37 14.26
CA LYS A 196 -3.13 -11.71 13.79
C LYS A 196 -2.81 -10.69 12.69
N ALA A 197 -1.71 -9.95 12.85
CA ALA A 197 -1.21 -9.09 11.79
C ALA A 197 -0.80 -9.90 10.55
N ALA A 198 -0.17 -11.07 10.73
CA ALA A 198 0.15 -11.98 9.63
C ALA A 198 -1.09 -12.35 8.82
N ILE A 199 -2.16 -12.81 9.48
CA ILE A 199 -3.43 -13.18 8.83
C ILE A 199 -4.07 -11.98 8.10
N GLU A 200 -4.00 -10.78 8.66
CA GLU A 200 -4.53 -9.56 8.02
C GLU A 200 -3.82 -9.28 6.69
N ILE A 201 -2.50 -9.38 6.66
CA ILE A 201 -1.70 -9.14 5.45
C ILE A 201 -1.81 -10.30 4.45
N GLU A 202 -1.85 -11.55 4.91
CA GLU A 202 -2.10 -12.74 4.07
C GLU A 202 -3.45 -12.64 3.35
N ASN A 203 -4.51 -12.22 4.05
CA ASN A 203 -5.82 -12.02 3.44
C ASN A 203 -5.78 -10.92 2.37
N LEU A 204 -5.12 -9.79 2.66
CA LEU A 204 -4.95 -8.71 1.70
C LEU A 204 -4.19 -9.18 0.44
N VAL A 205 -3.07 -9.88 0.63
CA VAL A 205 -2.29 -10.43 -0.49
C VAL A 205 -3.11 -11.43 -1.29
N LYS A 206 -3.82 -12.33 -0.64
CA LYS A 206 -4.70 -13.29 -1.32
C LYS A 206 -5.81 -12.63 -2.12
N GLU A 207 -6.40 -11.54 -1.62
CA GLU A 207 -7.50 -10.86 -2.28
C GLU A 207 -7.05 -10.04 -3.50
N VAL A 208 -5.83 -9.49 -3.47
CA VAL A 208 -5.32 -8.55 -4.47
C VAL A 208 -4.39 -9.20 -5.49
N PHE A 209 -3.59 -10.20 -5.09
CA PHE A 209 -2.52 -10.78 -5.91
C PHE A 209 -2.89 -12.17 -6.51
N SER A 210 -4.16 -12.58 -6.34
CA SER A 210 -4.68 -13.87 -6.87
C SER A 210 -5.03 -13.80 -8.34
#